data_f95cf65a7a4998957a674588b0f93022
#
_entry.id   f95cf65a7a4998957a674588b0f93022
#
_cell.length_a   1.000
_cell.length_b   1.000
_cell.length_c   1.000
_cell.angle_alpha   90.00
_cell.angle_beta   90.00
_cell.angle_gamma   90.00
#
_symmetry.space_group_name_H-M   'P 1'
#
loop_
_entity.id
_entity.type
_entity.pdbx_description
1 polymer ?
#
loop_
_entity_poly.entity_id
_entity_poly.type
_entity_poly.pdbx_seq_one_letter_code
_entity_poly.pdbx_strand_id
1 'polypeptide(L)'
;MPLVTIVMRTYERPIFLARALASVCGQTFSDWELVVVNNGGQPEPVDHLVSLAKLSHPVASIRVLHLTERVGMEEASNRALRDSSSEFFAIHDDDDSWKPLFLEVATDALGRHSTASAVVTGVVRVHETFQSGRVWPVENEMFYLTQEGLTIPGMIGRNTFPPIAALFRRSVTETVGMFDSSLPVLGDWEFNLRALTVGEFVFLPERLANYHTRTPDSDVAAGNSIIVGQSLHHEVKKQLQERWDSELGHDGVSKGEMSRRASAELEAREASQASESHQRVQQQRTLGAQVRRAVRVVAAPRRLFRGVVRRVRVRVGR
;
A
#
# COMPACT_ATOMS: atom_id res chain seq x y z
N MET A 1 -20.49 18.29 14.84
CA MET A 1 -20.19 16.94 14.35
C MET A 1 -18.79 17.01 13.77
N PRO A 2 -17.94 15.99 13.97
CA PRO A 2 -16.61 15.99 13.41
C PRO A 2 -16.65 16.04 11.87
N LEU A 3 -15.65 16.67 11.25
CA LEU A 3 -15.56 16.78 9.80
C LEU A 3 -15.15 15.43 9.16
N VAL A 4 -14.31 14.65 9.85
CA VAL A 4 -13.77 13.38 9.34
C VAL A 4 -14.09 12.23 10.29
N THR A 5 -14.64 11.12 9.77
CA THR A 5 -14.66 9.83 10.47
C THR A 5 -13.50 8.96 9.98
N ILE A 6 -12.66 8.53 10.90
CA ILE A 6 -11.60 7.56 10.64
C ILE A 6 -12.10 6.19 11.12
N VAL A 7 -12.14 5.22 10.23
CA VAL A 7 -12.51 3.83 10.54
C VAL A 7 -11.23 3.00 10.65
N MET A 8 -10.92 2.48 11.84
CA MET A 8 -9.76 1.64 12.08
C MET A 8 -10.20 0.22 12.46
N ARG A 9 -9.89 -0.75 11.61
CA ARG A 9 -10.23 -2.16 11.83
C ARG A 9 -9.07 -2.87 12.49
N THR A 10 -9.32 -3.67 13.52
CA THR A 10 -8.29 -4.47 14.19
C THR A 10 -8.80 -5.85 14.58
N TYR A 11 -7.91 -6.83 14.57
CA TYR A 11 -8.15 -8.18 15.09
C TYR A 11 -6.85 -8.75 15.66
N GLU A 12 -6.76 -8.82 17.01
CA GLU A 12 -5.66 -9.45 17.76
C GLU A 12 -4.23 -8.99 17.40
N ARG A 13 -4.07 -7.71 17.00
CA ARG A 13 -2.78 -7.13 16.59
C ARG A 13 -2.39 -5.88 17.39
N PRO A 14 -2.27 -5.95 18.74
CA PRO A 14 -2.12 -4.76 19.59
C PRO A 14 -0.88 -3.92 19.29
N ILE A 15 0.22 -4.52 18.83
CA ILE A 15 1.48 -3.78 18.51
C ILE A 15 1.27 -2.88 17.30
N PHE A 16 0.60 -3.36 16.26
CA PHE A 16 0.31 -2.56 15.08
C PHE A 16 -0.75 -1.52 15.39
N LEU A 17 -1.82 -1.89 16.11
CA LEU A 17 -2.86 -0.96 16.56
C LEU A 17 -2.26 0.21 17.36
N ALA A 18 -1.28 -0.02 18.22
CA ALA A 18 -0.63 1.04 18.98
C ALA A 18 0.06 2.08 18.06
N ARG A 19 0.74 1.62 17.00
CA ARG A 19 1.35 2.49 15.97
C ARG A 19 0.29 3.27 15.19
N ALA A 20 -0.75 2.59 14.76
CA ALA A 20 -1.85 3.20 14.01
C ALA A 20 -2.55 4.29 14.83
N LEU A 21 -2.88 4.02 16.09
CA LEU A 21 -3.44 4.99 17.02
C LEU A 21 -2.52 6.21 17.20
N ALA A 22 -1.22 5.99 17.39
CA ALA A 22 -0.25 7.06 17.52
C ALA A 22 -0.19 7.95 16.27
N SER A 23 -0.32 7.38 15.07
CA SER A 23 -0.30 8.13 13.82
C SER A 23 -1.56 8.98 13.61
N VAL A 24 -2.71 8.51 14.05
CA VAL A 24 -3.96 9.28 14.02
C VAL A 24 -3.94 10.39 15.07
N CYS A 25 -3.53 10.09 16.29
CA CYS A 25 -3.40 11.09 17.34
C CYS A 25 -2.37 12.17 17.00
N GLY A 26 -1.35 11.86 16.21
CA GLY A 26 -0.31 12.79 15.75
C GLY A 26 -0.72 13.70 14.59
N GLN A 27 -1.99 13.68 14.13
CA GLN A 27 -2.44 14.55 13.05
C GLN A 27 -2.50 16.02 13.49
N THR A 28 -2.11 16.93 12.60
CA THR A 28 -2.20 18.38 12.82
C THR A 28 -3.62 18.89 12.75
N PHE A 29 -4.46 18.24 11.95
CA PHE A 29 -5.90 18.49 11.86
C PHE A 29 -6.62 17.79 13.03
N SER A 30 -7.51 18.47 13.73
CA SER A 30 -8.13 18.00 14.98
C SER A 30 -9.64 17.71 14.90
N ASP A 31 -10.33 18.14 13.83
CA ASP A 31 -11.79 17.95 13.70
C ASP A 31 -12.14 16.57 13.10
N TRP A 32 -11.79 15.52 13.85
CA TRP A 32 -12.04 14.13 13.48
C TRP A 32 -12.58 13.30 14.65
N GLU A 33 -13.27 12.22 14.31
CA GLU A 33 -13.55 11.09 15.21
C GLU A 33 -12.84 9.84 14.70
N LEU A 34 -12.38 9.00 15.62
CA LEU A 34 -11.85 7.68 15.33
C LEU A 34 -12.79 6.59 15.87
N VAL A 35 -13.23 5.71 14.99
CA VAL A 35 -13.98 4.50 15.35
C VAL A 35 -13.08 3.29 15.19
N VAL A 36 -12.58 2.76 16.29
CA VAL A 36 -11.82 1.51 16.31
C VAL A 36 -12.80 0.34 16.32
N VAL A 37 -12.79 -0.48 15.28
CA VAL A 37 -13.60 -1.69 15.19
C VAL A 37 -12.76 -2.88 15.63
N ASN A 38 -13.00 -3.38 16.85
CA ASN A 38 -12.45 -4.65 17.30
C ASN A 38 -13.28 -5.79 16.70
N ASN A 39 -12.77 -6.41 15.64
CA ASN A 39 -13.50 -7.34 14.80
C ASN A 39 -13.49 -8.78 15.37
N GLY A 40 -14.11 -8.96 16.54
CA GLY A 40 -14.22 -10.27 17.21
C GLY A 40 -13.00 -10.69 18.03
N GLY A 41 -12.04 -9.76 18.26
CA GLY A 41 -10.89 -9.98 19.14
C GLY A 41 -11.21 -9.67 20.61
N GLN A 42 -10.26 -9.98 21.51
CA GLN A 42 -10.39 -9.68 22.93
C GLN A 42 -10.51 -8.16 23.17
N PRO A 43 -11.48 -7.69 24.00
CA PRO A 43 -11.69 -6.27 24.25
C PRO A 43 -10.53 -5.58 24.98
N GLU A 44 -10.00 -6.21 26.03
CA GLU A 44 -9.09 -5.58 26.98
C GLU A 44 -7.83 -4.96 26.36
N PRO A 45 -7.11 -5.60 25.39
CA PRO A 45 -5.95 -4.99 24.78
C PRO A 45 -6.30 -3.74 23.96
N VAL A 46 -7.47 -3.74 23.30
CA VAL A 46 -7.95 -2.61 22.51
C VAL A 46 -8.35 -1.45 23.41
N ASP A 47 -9.14 -1.71 24.45
CA ASP A 47 -9.60 -0.70 25.42
C ASP A 47 -8.42 -0.06 26.15
N HIS A 48 -7.41 -0.85 26.53
CA HIS A 48 -6.20 -0.34 27.15
C HIS A 48 -5.46 0.65 26.23
N LEU A 49 -5.22 0.28 24.97
CA LEU A 49 -4.52 1.13 24.00
C LEU A 49 -5.32 2.41 23.68
N VAL A 50 -6.64 2.30 23.52
CA VAL A 50 -7.52 3.46 23.29
C VAL A 50 -7.54 4.38 24.51
N SER A 51 -7.53 3.81 25.72
CA SER A 51 -7.46 4.61 26.96
C SER A 51 -6.14 5.40 27.05
N LEU A 52 -5.01 4.79 26.69
CA LEU A 52 -3.72 5.48 26.60
C LEU A 52 -3.72 6.59 25.55
N ALA A 53 -4.32 6.33 24.38
CA ALA A 53 -4.46 7.34 23.32
C ALA A 53 -5.28 8.55 23.78
N LYS A 54 -6.41 8.34 24.49
CA LYS A 54 -7.25 9.38 25.06
C LYS A 54 -6.53 10.20 26.14
N LEU A 55 -5.71 9.57 26.96
CA LEU A 55 -4.91 10.27 27.98
C LEU A 55 -3.90 11.22 27.32
N SER A 56 -3.28 10.81 26.22
CA SER A 56 -2.32 11.62 25.47
C SER A 56 -2.99 12.72 24.64
N HIS A 57 -4.25 12.53 24.23
CA HIS A 57 -5.01 13.43 23.37
C HIS A 57 -6.44 13.60 23.92
N PRO A 58 -6.64 14.35 25.02
CA PRO A 58 -7.91 14.42 25.75
C PRO A 58 -9.08 15.00 24.95
N VAL A 59 -8.81 15.78 23.89
CA VAL A 59 -9.83 16.37 23.01
C VAL A 59 -10.21 15.44 21.84
N ALA A 60 -9.49 14.34 21.66
CA ALA A 60 -9.75 13.41 20.58
C ALA A 60 -11.04 12.60 20.79
N SER A 61 -11.90 12.56 19.79
CA SER A 61 -13.10 11.71 19.79
C SER A 61 -12.73 10.31 19.33
N ILE A 62 -12.38 9.42 20.27
CA ILE A 62 -12.05 8.02 19.99
C ILE A 62 -13.10 7.13 20.65
N ARG A 63 -13.72 6.23 19.90
CA ARG A 63 -14.63 5.21 20.41
C ARG A 63 -14.28 3.83 19.87
N VAL A 64 -14.66 2.80 20.61
CA VAL A 64 -14.47 1.40 20.21
C VAL A 64 -15.81 0.77 19.93
N LEU A 65 -15.88 0.04 18.83
CA LEU A 65 -16.99 -0.84 18.48
C LEU A 65 -16.48 -2.29 18.59
N HIS A 66 -16.84 -2.98 19.67
CA HIS A 66 -16.53 -4.40 19.83
C HIS A 66 -17.57 -5.25 19.11
N LEU A 67 -17.14 -6.05 18.14
CA LEU A 67 -17.99 -7.05 17.51
C LEU A 67 -17.89 -8.37 18.27
N THR A 68 -19.02 -9.03 18.47
CA THR A 68 -19.09 -10.31 19.20
C THR A 68 -18.49 -11.47 18.42
N GLU A 69 -18.40 -11.33 17.10
CA GLU A 69 -17.85 -12.31 16.18
C GLU A 69 -17.03 -11.61 15.09
N ARG A 70 -16.10 -12.33 14.50
CA ARG A 70 -15.32 -11.85 13.37
C ARG A 70 -16.19 -11.82 12.11
N VAL A 71 -16.30 -10.63 11.50
CA VAL A 71 -16.96 -10.41 10.21
C VAL A 71 -15.91 -10.07 9.14
N GLY A 72 -16.34 -9.97 7.86
CA GLY A 72 -15.48 -9.47 6.79
C GLY A 72 -15.00 -8.04 7.04
N MET A 73 -13.88 -7.64 6.44
CA MET A 73 -13.28 -6.30 6.61
C MET A 73 -14.24 -5.20 6.17
N GLU A 74 -14.96 -5.42 5.09
CA GLU A 74 -15.94 -4.50 4.51
C GLU A 74 -17.13 -4.30 5.44
N GLU A 75 -17.67 -5.39 6.01
CA GLU A 75 -18.77 -5.29 6.98
C GLU A 75 -18.31 -4.58 8.27
N ALA A 76 -17.10 -4.84 8.73
CA ALA A 76 -16.55 -4.12 9.89
C ALA A 76 -16.48 -2.61 9.62
N SER A 77 -16.01 -2.20 8.43
CA SER A 77 -16.00 -0.80 8.00
C SER A 77 -17.41 -0.22 7.90
N ASN A 78 -18.32 -0.96 7.29
CA ASN A 78 -19.70 -0.53 7.12
C ASN A 78 -20.41 -0.28 8.46
N ARG A 79 -20.16 -1.11 9.49
CA ARG A 79 -20.72 -0.91 10.84
C ARG A 79 -20.25 0.41 11.45
N ALA A 80 -18.96 0.73 11.33
CA ALA A 80 -18.43 2.01 11.80
C ALA A 80 -19.01 3.20 11.03
N LEU A 81 -19.14 3.07 9.71
CA LEU A 81 -19.71 4.13 8.87
C LEU A 81 -21.18 4.37 9.15
N ARG A 82 -22.01 3.34 9.38
CA ARG A 82 -23.42 3.50 9.74
C ARG A 82 -23.61 4.24 11.07
N ASP A 83 -22.65 4.09 11.96
CA ASP A 83 -22.67 4.68 13.31
C ASP A 83 -21.95 6.05 13.37
N SER A 84 -21.74 6.70 12.24
CA SER A 84 -21.07 7.98 12.09
C SER A 84 -21.73 8.85 11.02
N SER A 85 -21.49 10.17 11.06
CA SER A 85 -22.21 11.14 10.21
C SER A 85 -21.36 12.31 9.72
N SER A 86 -20.02 12.21 9.76
CA SER A 86 -19.10 13.24 9.27
C SER A 86 -19.19 13.44 7.75
N GLU A 87 -18.73 14.58 7.26
CA GLU A 87 -18.72 14.93 5.84
C GLU A 87 -17.75 14.05 5.04
N PHE A 88 -16.61 13.69 5.65
CA PHE A 88 -15.56 12.86 5.04
C PHE A 88 -15.33 11.59 5.85
N PHE A 89 -14.79 10.56 5.20
CA PHE A 89 -14.34 9.37 5.89
C PHE A 89 -13.05 8.80 5.28
N ALA A 90 -12.28 8.09 6.10
CA ALA A 90 -11.10 7.34 5.67
C ALA A 90 -11.09 5.96 6.32
N ILE A 91 -10.54 4.98 5.61
CA ILE A 91 -10.25 3.65 6.14
C ILE A 91 -8.77 3.61 6.51
N HIS A 92 -8.50 3.32 7.79
CA HIS A 92 -7.17 3.19 8.34
C HIS A 92 -6.99 1.78 8.91
N ASP A 93 -6.21 0.96 8.24
CA ASP A 93 -5.91 -0.38 8.77
C ASP A 93 -4.98 -0.28 10.00
N ASP A 94 -5.13 -1.20 10.95
CA ASP A 94 -4.39 -1.18 12.22
C ASP A 94 -2.88 -1.38 12.07
N ASP A 95 -2.42 -1.74 10.87
CA ASP A 95 -1.02 -1.99 10.55
C ASP A 95 -0.35 -0.90 9.69
N ASP A 96 -1.09 0.12 9.28
CA ASP A 96 -0.60 1.25 8.50
C ASP A 96 -0.34 2.50 9.37
N SER A 97 0.10 3.59 8.76
CA SER A 97 0.29 4.85 9.46
C SER A 97 0.24 6.07 8.54
N TRP A 98 -0.21 7.20 9.08
CA TRP A 98 -0.17 8.49 8.42
C TRP A 98 0.99 9.37 8.90
N LYS A 99 1.44 10.27 8.03
CA LYS A 99 2.26 11.41 8.45
C LYS A 99 1.37 12.52 9.01
N PRO A 100 1.91 13.41 9.85
CA PRO A 100 1.10 14.39 10.61
C PRO A 100 0.18 15.28 9.78
N LEU A 101 0.51 15.55 8.52
CA LEU A 101 -0.23 16.47 7.66
C LEU A 101 -1.30 15.79 6.79
N PHE A 102 -1.52 14.46 6.89
CA PHE A 102 -2.43 13.74 6.00
C PHE A 102 -3.84 14.33 6.00
N LEU A 103 -4.47 14.44 7.17
CA LEU A 103 -5.84 14.93 7.27
C LEU A 103 -5.95 16.41 6.88
N GLU A 104 -5.02 17.25 7.27
CA GLU A 104 -5.02 18.68 6.94
C GLU A 104 -4.98 18.91 5.43
N VAL A 105 -4.03 18.26 4.74
CA VAL A 105 -3.86 18.40 3.29
C VAL A 105 -5.02 17.78 2.53
N ALA A 106 -5.50 16.61 2.95
CA ALA A 106 -6.59 15.91 2.26
C ALA A 106 -7.94 16.62 2.44
N THR A 107 -8.26 17.13 3.63
CA THR A 107 -9.51 17.88 3.85
C THR A 107 -9.52 19.21 3.13
N ASP A 108 -8.41 19.95 3.13
CA ASP A 108 -8.26 21.19 2.36
C ASP A 108 -8.43 20.95 0.86
N ALA A 109 -7.86 19.87 0.33
CA ALA A 109 -8.01 19.51 -1.08
C ALA A 109 -9.46 19.14 -1.43
N LEU A 110 -10.18 18.32 -0.62
CA LEU A 110 -11.60 18.05 -0.83
C LEU A 110 -12.47 19.31 -0.71
N GLY A 111 -12.12 20.24 0.16
CA GLY A 111 -12.79 21.52 0.26
C GLY A 111 -12.68 22.37 -1.01
N ARG A 112 -11.54 22.32 -1.68
CA ARG A 112 -11.30 23.04 -2.95
C ARG A 112 -11.89 22.31 -4.18
N HIS A 113 -12.04 21.00 -4.14
CA HIS A 113 -12.57 20.17 -5.23
C HIS A 113 -13.96 19.64 -4.87
N SER A 114 -14.98 20.49 -4.95
CA SER A 114 -16.34 20.16 -4.48
C SER A 114 -17.01 18.99 -5.21
N THR A 115 -16.59 18.68 -6.42
CA THR A 115 -17.10 17.56 -7.25
C THR A 115 -16.29 16.27 -7.09
N ALA A 116 -15.14 16.32 -6.39
CA ALA A 116 -14.32 15.14 -6.17
C ALA A 116 -14.98 14.16 -5.20
N SER A 117 -14.98 12.88 -5.56
CA SER A 117 -15.42 11.76 -4.70
C SER A 117 -14.39 11.44 -3.62
N ALA A 118 -13.11 11.61 -3.93
CA ALA A 118 -12.02 11.36 -3.00
C ALA A 118 -10.75 12.16 -3.35
N VAL A 119 -9.89 12.28 -2.36
CA VAL A 119 -8.49 12.69 -2.52
C VAL A 119 -7.62 11.49 -2.19
N VAL A 120 -6.57 11.26 -2.98
CA VAL A 120 -5.61 10.17 -2.78
C VAL A 120 -4.21 10.76 -2.71
N THR A 121 -3.51 10.53 -1.59
CA THR A 121 -2.14 11.03 -1.39
C THR A 121 -1.11 10.05 -1.91
N GLY A 122 0.11 10.52 -2.13
CA GLY A 122 1.26 9.66 -2.36
C GLY A 122 1.51 8.72 -1.17
N VAL A 123 2.06 7.55 -1.48
CA VAL A 123 2.28 6.44 -0.52
C VAL A 123 3.76 6.07 -0.47
N VAL A 124 4.25 5.77 0.71
CA VAL A 124 5.51 5.04 0.92
C VAL A 124 5.16 3.61 1.31
N ARG A 125 5.64 2.61 0.58
CA ARG A 125 5.60 1.23 1.02
C ARG A 125 6.75 0.99 1.98
N VAL A 126 6.43 0.61 3.21
CA VAL A 126 7.40 0.31 4.26
C VAL A 126 7.48 -1.20 4.42
N HIS A 127 8.60 -1.79 3.99
CA HIS A 127 8.86 -3.22 4.19
C HIS A 127 9.40 -3.43 5.60
N GLU A 128 8.78 -4.33 6.33
CA GLU A 128 9.14 -4.66 7.70
C GLU A 128 9.07 -6.16 7.96
N THR A 129 9.82 -6.63 8.95
CA THR A 129 9.74 -7.99 9.48
C THR A 129 9.20 -7.94 10.90
N PHE A 130 8.27 -8.83 11.22
CA PHE A 130 7.75 -9.01 12.57
C PHE A 130 8.23 -10.34 13.13
N GLN A 131 9.06 -10.29 14.16
CA GLN A 131 9.61 -11.47 14.82
C GLN A 131 9.70 -11.26 16.33
N SER A 132 9.30 -12.27 17.09
CA SER A 132 9.40 -12.26 18.57
C SER A 132 8.76 -11.03 19.21
N GLY A 133 7.60 -10.60 18.71
CA GLY A 133 6.87 -9.45 19.23
C GLY A 133 7.48 -8.08 18.90
N ARG A 134 8.39 -7.99 17.92
CA ARG A 134 9.03 -6.74 17.50
C ARG A 134 8.95 -6.53 16.00
N VAL A 135 8.81 -5.26 15.61
CA VAL A 135 8.82 -4.81 14.22
C VAL A 135 10.22 -4.31 13.88
N TRP A 136 10.79 -4.81 12.79
CA TRP A 136 12.08 -4.39 12.26
C TRP A 136 11.89 -3.80 10.86
N PRO A 137 12.24 -2.53 10.63
CA PRO A 137 12.20 -1.97 9.28
C PRO A 137 13.28 -2.64 8.42
N VAL A 138 12.92 -2.96 7.17
CA VAL A 138 13.82 -3.58 6.19
C VAL A 138 14.18 -2.56 5.12
N GLU A 139 13.17 -1.99 4.46
CA GLU A 139 13.36 -1.07 3.33
C GLU A 139 12.12 -0.21 3.14
N ASN A 140 12.32 0.98 2.55
CA ASN A 140 11.23 1.83 2.09
C ASN A 140 11.25 1.90 0.57
N GLU A 141 10.13 1.62 -0.06
CA GLU A 141 9.93 1.69 -1.49
C GLU A 141 8.91 2.79 -1.83
N MET A 142 9.13 3.50 -2.92
CA MET A 142 8.12 4.43 -3.42
C MET A 142 7.00 3.67 -4.10
N PHE A 143 5.78 3.85 -3.61
CA PHE A 143 4.59 3.36 -4.29
C PHE A 143 4.30 4.31 -5.47
N TYR A 144 4.38 3.78 -6.69
CA TYR A 144 4.17 4.60 -7.88
C TYR A 144 2.68 4.82 -8.12
N LEU A 145 2.25 6.07 -8.04
CA LEU A 145 0.87 6.49 -8.24
C LEU A 145 0.85 7.77 -9.09
N THR A 146 -0.10 7.87 -10.02
CA THR A 146 -0.31 9.03 -10.89
C THR A 146 -1.78 9.38 -10.96
N GLN A 147 -2.12 10.59 -11.43
CA GLN A 147 -3.51 10.99 -11.66
C GLN A 147 -4.22 10.07 -12.66
N GLU A 148 -3.54 9.63 -13.72
CA GLU A 148 -4.11 8.70 -14.71
C GLU A 148 -4.44 7.34 -14.08
N GLY A 149 -3.65 6.91 -13.10
CA GLY A 149 -3.91 5.69 -12.32
C GLY A 149 -5.16 5.76 -11.45
N LEU A 150 -5.71 6.95 -11.20
CA LEU A 150 -6.92 7.19 -10.40
C LEU A 150 -8.17 7.40 -11.28
N THR A 151 -8.20 6.86 -12.46
CA THR A 151 -9.35 6.87 -13.36
C THR A 151 -9.92 5.46 -13.54
N ILE A 152 -11.16 5.33 -14.03
CA ILE A 152 -11.72 4.00 -14.31
C ILE A 152 -10.80 3.19 -15.25
N PRO A 153 -10.32 3.72 -16.40
CA PRO A 153 -9.37 2.99 -17.23
C PRO A 153 -8.07 2.61 -16.51
N GLY A 154 -7.57 3.48 -15.63
CA GLY A 154 -6.35 3.24 -14.86
C GLY A 154 -6.51 2.17 -13.78
N MET A 155 -7.69 2.09 -13.17
CA MET A 155 -7.98 1.20 -12.03
C MET A 155 -8.70 -0.09 -12.41
N ILE A 156 -9.34 -0.17 -13.58
CA ILE A 156 -10.19 -1.32 -13.92
C ILE A 156 -9.41 -2.64 -13.99
N GLY A 157 -8.12 -2.58 -14.28
CA GLY A 157 -7.25 -3.76 -14.34
C GLY A 157 -6.66 -4.20 -12.99
N ARG A 158 -6.51 -3.27 -12.05
CA ARG A 158 -5.97 -3.51 -10.70
C ARG A 158 -6.31 -2.38 -9.75
N ASN A 159 -6.30 -2.67 -8.44
CA ASN A 159 -6.29 -1.61 -7.43
C ASN A 159 -4.96 -0.85 -7.47
N THR A 160 -4.99 0.47 -7.62
CA THR A 160 -3.79 1.28 -7.82
C THR A 160 -3.26 1.92 -6.55
N PHE A 161 -4.01 1.90 -5.45
CA PHE A 161 -3.59 2.44 -4.16
C PHE A 161 -4.20 1.68 -2.98
N PRO A 162 -3.51 1.61 -1.83
CA PRO A 162 -4.05 1.00 -0.62
C PRO A 162 -5.06 1.93 0.08
N PRO A 163 -6.03 1.39 0.86
CA PRO A 163 -7.07 2.17 1.55
C PRO A 163 -6.54 3.35 2.37
N ILE A 164 -5.38 3.18 3.00
CA ILE A 164 -4.72 4.20 3.85
C ILE A 164 -4.42 5.52 3.13
N ALA A 165 -4.38 5.52 1.78
CA ALA A 165 -4.02 6.68 0.98
C ALA A 165 -5.18 7.65 0.73
N ALA A 166 -6.44 7.24 0.98
CA ALA A 166 -7.61 7.95 0.52
C ALA A 166 -8.42 8.60 1.64
N LEU A 167 -8.92 9.81 1.37
CA LEU A 167 -10.01 10.46 2.10
C LEU A 167 -11.20 10.62 1.14
N PHE A 168 -12.35 10.09 1.52
CA PHE A 168 -13.56 10.05 0.70
C PHE A 168 -14.60 11.06 1.19
N ARG A 169 -15.38 11.57 0.26
CA ARG A 169 -16.60 12.30 0.56
C ARG A 169 -17.72 11.31 0.94
N ARG A 170 -18.41 11.54 2.05
CA ARG A 170 -19.45 10.62 2.54
C ARG A 170 -20.61 10.47 1.58
N SER A 171 -21.03 11.52 0.90
CA SER A 171 -22.11 11.49 -0.09
C SER A 171 -21.90 10.43 -1.20
N VAL A 172 -20.67 9.99 -1.40
CA VAL A 172 -20.38 8.86 -2.29
C VAL A 172 -21.09 7.59 -1.82
N THR A 173 -21.04 7.28 -0.51
CA THR A 173 -21.70 6.09 0.04
C THR A 173 -23.23 6.17 -0.05
N GLU A 174 -23.80 7.36 -0.05
CA GLU A 174 -25.24 7.59 -0.22
C GLU A 174 -25.68 7.32 -1.66
N THR A 175 -24.79 7.59 -2.64
CA THR A 175 -25.09 7.45 -4.07
C THR A 175 -24.80 6.05 -4.58
N VAL A 176 -23.60 5.49 -4.28
CA VAL A 176 -23.16 4.20 -4.82
C VAL A 176 -23.27 3.05 -3.82
N GLY A 177 -23.72 3.32 -2.60
CA GLY A 177 -23.75 2.34 -1.50
C GLY A 177 -22.40 2.22 -0.77
N MET A 178 -22.41 1.49 0.33
CA MET A 178 -21.22 1.21 1.15
C MET A 178 -20.34 0.12 0.50
N PHE A 179 -19.33 -0.34 1.23
CA PHE A 179 -18.48 -1.46 0.78
C PHE A 179 -19.31 -2.74 0.61
N ASP A 180 -18.99 -3.55 -0.39
CA ASP A 180 -19.65 -4.85 -0.62
C ASP A 180 -19.16 -5.88 0.41
N SER A 181 -19.98 -6.12 1.44
CA SER A 181 -19.66 -7.06 2.54
C SER A 181 -19.65 -8.54 2.12
N SER A 182 -20.08 -8.87 0.91
CA SER A 182 -19.98 -10.23 0.37
C SER A 182 -18.57 -10.57 -0.11
N LEU A 183 -17.71 -9.56 -0.32
CA LEU A 183 -16.36 -9.73 -0.79
C LEU A 183 -15.40 -9.99 0.38
N PRO A 184 -14.68 -11.12 0.38
CA PRO A 184 -13.70 -11.42 1.43
C PRO A 184 -12.40 -10.61 1.28
N VAL A 185 -12.10 -10.13 0.08
CA VAL A 185 -10.97 -9.27 -0.30
C VAL A 185 -11.37 -8.38 -1.48
N LEU A 186 -10.57 -7.33 -1.80
CA LEU A 186 -10.79 -6.42 -2.93
C LEU A 186 -12.06 -5.56 -2.83
N GLY A 187 -12.69 -5.48 -1.66
CA GLY A 187 -13.86 -4.63 -1.47
C GLY A 187 -13.54 -3.14 -1.59
N ASP A 188 -12.32 -2.72 -1.24
CA ASP A 188 -11.79 -1.39 -1.48
C ASP A 188 -11.67 -1.07 -2.98
N TRP A 189 -11.17 -2.00 -3.79
CA TRP A 189 -11.06 -1.82 -5.23
C TRP A 189 -12.42 -1.73 -5.91
N GLU A 190 -13.35 -2.58 -5.53
CA GLU A 190 -14.73 -2.58 -6.02
C GLU A 190 -15.43 -1.25 -5.67
N PHE A 191 -15.29 -0.79 -4.41
CA PHE A 191 -15.84 0.48 -3.96
C PHE A 191 -15.22 1.67 -4.71
N ASN A 192 -13.91 1.68 -4.89
CA ASN A 192 -13.20 2.74 -5.63
C ASN A 192 -13.74 2.90 -7.05
N LEU A 193 -13.98 1.78 -7.76
CA LEU A 193 -14.54 1.82 -9.12
C LEU A 193 -15.98 2.38 -9.14
N ARG A 194 -16.81 2.05 -8.14
CA ARG A 194 -18.14 2.68 -8.02
C ARG A 194 -18.03 4.16 -7.66
N ALA A 195 -17.17 4.53 -6.75
CA ALA A 195 -16.96 5.92 -6.36
C ALA A 195 -16.51 6.81 -7.53
N LEU A 196 -15.71 6.28 -8.45
CA LEU A 196 -15.27 6.96 -9.67
C LEU A 196 -16.41 7.18 -10.68
N THR A 197 -17.57 6.53 -10.55
CA THR A 197 -18.72 6.80 -11.43
C THR A 197 -19.48 8.08 -11.06
N VAL A 198 -19.26 8.61 -9.86
CA VAL A 198 -20.00 9.77 -9.32
C VAL A 198 -19.13 11.00 -9.07
N GLY A 199 -17.80 10.86 -9.17
CA GLY A 199 -16.86 11.99 -9.07
C GLY A 199 -15.43 11.54 -9.29
N GLU A 200 -14.55 12.46 -9.62
CA GLU A 200 -13.14 12.18 -9.81
C GLU A 200 -12.41 11.89 -8.50
N PHE A 201 -11.27 11.21 -8.58
CA PHE A 201 -10.27 11.15 -7.53
C PHE A 201 -9.15 12.13 -7.84
N VAL A 202 -8.86 13.00 -6.88
CA VAL A 202 -7.79 14.00 -6.99
C VAL A 202 -6.50 13.43 -6.41
N PHE A 203 -5.44 13.38 -7.20
CA PHE A 203 -4.12 12.94 -6.74
C PHE A 203 -3.33 14.07 -6.12
N LEU A 204 -2.81 13.82 -4.91
CA LEU A 204 -1.86 14.67 -4.22
C LEU A 204 -0.50 13.95 -4.17
N PRO A 205 0.55 14.52 -4.77
CA PRO A 205 1.85 13.84 -4.86
C PRO A 205 2.60 13.77 -3.54
N GLU A 206 2.18 14.51 -2.52
CA GLU A 206 2.74 14.46 -1.17
C GLU A 206 2.57 13.07 -0.57
N ARG A 207 3.68 12.47 -0.13
CA ARG A 207 3.70 11.13 0.46
C ARG A 207 3.30 11.19 1.92
N LEU A 208 1.99 11.14 2.17
CA LEU A 208 1.41 11.34 3.49
C LEU A 208 0.89 10.03 4.13
N ALA A 209 0.84 8.94 3.38
CA ALA A 209 0.48 7.62 3.85
C ALA A 209 1.69 6.66 3.80
N ASN A 210 1.82 5.82 4.82
CA ASN A 210 2.76 4.71 4.87
C ASN A 210 1.97 3.40 4.86
N TYR A 211 2.17 2.60 3.81
CA TYR A 211 1.61 1.27 3.66
C TYR A 211 2.64 0.24 4.11
N HIS A 212 2.39 -0.41 5.24
CA HIS A 212 3.33 -1.34 5.84
C HIS A 212 3.10 -2.77 5.34
N THR A 213 4.13 -3.37 4.74
CA THR A 213 4.10 -4.74 4.23
C THR A 213 5.13 -5.59 4.97
N ARG A 214 4.71 -6.79 5.39
CA ARG A 214 5.59 -7.72 6.10
C ARG A 214 6.23 -8.71 5.15
N THR A 215 7.50 -9.03 5.41
CA THR A 215 8.22 -10.05 4.66
C THR A 215 7.67 -11.46 4.97
N PRO A 216 7.88 -12.45 4.07
CA PRO A 216 7.46 -13.83 4.31
C PRO A 216 8.04 -14.47 5.58
N ASP A 217 9.17 -13.96 6.06
CA ASP A 217 9.83 -14.43 7.30
C ASP A 217 9.18 -13.90 8.59
N SER A 218 8.12 -13.09 8.46
CA SER A 218 7.35 -12.61 9.61
C SER A 218 6.49 -13.71 10.21
N ASP A 219 6.23 -13.62 11.52
CA ASP A 219 5.32 -14.54 12.22
C ASP A 219 3.95 -14.55 11.50
N VAL A 220 3.36 -15.73 11.32
CA VAL A 220 2.14 -15.94 10.50
C VAL A 220 0.97 -15.06 10.96
N ALA A 221 0.83 -14.84 12.28
CA ALA A 221 -0.22 -13.97 12.84
C ALA A 221 -0.09 -12.49 12.43
N ALA A 222 1.10 -12.07 11.96
CA ALA A 222 1.38 -10.71 11.53
C ALA A 222 1.25 -10.51 10.00
N GLY A 223 0.98 -11.58 9.24
CA GLY A 223 0.95 -11.53 7.77
C GLY A 223 -0.09 -10.55 7.21
N ASN A 224 0.24 -9.87 6.11
CA ASN A 224 -0.72 -9.07 5.35
C ASN A 224 -1.66 -10.00 4.59
N SER A 225 -2.92 -9.60 4.45
CA SER A 225 -3.94 -10.34 3.69
C SER A 225 -3.51 -10.64 2.24
N ILE A 226 -2.76 -9.73 1.62
CA ILE A 226 -2.24 -9.89 0.25
C ILE A 226 -1.23 -11.05 0.14
N ILE A 227 -0.34 -11.22 1.13
CA ILE A 227 0.70 -12.25 1.07
C ILE A 227 0.12 -13.65 1.34
N VAL A 228 -0.80 -13.74 2.31
CA VAL A 228 -1.42 -15.02 2.72
C VAL A 228 -2.56 -15.44 1.78
N GLY A 229 -3.15 -14.49 1.05
CA GLY A 229 -4.39 -14.68 0.28
C GLY A 229 -4.27 -14.52 -1.24
N GLN A 230 -3.09 -14.69 -1.87
CA GLN A 230 -2.92 -14.46 -3.31
C GLN A 230 -3.90 -15.26 -4.19
N SER A 231 -4.16 -16.55 -3.85
CA SER A 231 -5.14 -17.37 -4.57
C SER A 231 -6.56 -16.82 -4.42
N LEU A 232 -6.93 -16.38 -3.22
CA LEU A 232 -8.23 -15.77 -2.94
C LEU A 232 -8.41 -14.44 -3.68
N HIS A 233 -7.37 -13.59 -3.73
CA HIS A 233 -7.41 -12.34 -4.52
C HIS A 233 -7.63 -12.61 -6.00
N HIS A 234 -6.96 -13.62 -6.56
CA HIS A 234 -7.14 -14.00 -7.96
C HIS A 234 -8.56 -14.50 -8.24
N GLU A 235 -9.11 -15.36 -7.38
CA GLU A 235 -10.47 -15.89 -7.51
C GLU A 235 -11.53 -14.79 -7.39
N VAL A 236 -11.43 -13.93 -6.37
CA VAL A 236 -12.38 -12.81 -6.19
C VAL A 236 -12.27 -11.79 -7.34
N LYS A 237 -11.07 -11.52 -7.83
CA LYS A 237 -10.88 -10.68 -9.03
C LYS A 237 -11.61 -11.26 -10.23
N LYS A 238 -11.52 -12.56 -10.47
CA LYS A 238 -12.23 -13.25 -11.55
C LYS A 238 -13.74 -13.14 -11.38
N GLN A 239 -14.26 -13.38 -10.17
CA GLN A 239 -15.70 -13.25 -9.86
C GLN A 239 -16.19 -11.81 -10.09
N LEU A 240 -15.41 -10.79 -9.71
CA LEU A 240 -15.73 -9.40 -9.98
C LEU A 240 -15.78 -9.11 -11.49
N GLN A 241 -14.81 -9.60 -12.23
CA GLN A 241 -14.78 -9.45 -13.70
C GLN A 241 -15.99 -10.11 -14.38
N GLU A 242 -16.38 -11.31 -13.94
CA GLU A 242 -17.58 -12.01 -14.43
C GLU A 242 -18.86 -11.23 -14.07
N ARG A 243 -18.96 -10.68 -12.84
CA ARG A 243 -20.07 -9.82 -12.44
C ARG A 243 -20.18 -8.57 -13.31
N TRP A 244 -19.05 -7.97 -13.66
CA TRP A 244 -18.99 -6.78 -14.50
C TRP A 244 -19.21 -7.04 -15.99
N ASP A 245 -19.27 -8.30 -16.44
CA ASP A 245 -19.60 -8.64 -17.82
C ASP A 245 -21.03 -8.21 -18.21
N SER A 246 -21.93 -8.11 -17.23
CA SER A 246 -23.29 -7.58 -17.44
C SER A 246 -23.35 -6.05 -17.45
N GLU A 247 -22.27 -5.33 -17.07
CA GLU A 247 -22.22 -3.89 -17.01
C GLU A 247 -21.51 -3.34 -18.25
N LEU A 248 -22.27 -2.68 -19.15
CA LEU A 248 -21.73 -2.08 -20.38
C LEU A 248 -20.98 -0.76 -20.07
N GLY A 249 -19.80 -0.61 -20.66
CA GLY A 249 -19.09 0.66 -20.74
C GLY A 249 -19.64 1.58 -21.84
N HIS A 250 -19.08 2.79 -21.95
CA HIS A 250 -19.53 3.82 -22.90
C HIS A 250 -19.43 3.41 -24.39
N ASP A 251 -18.54 2.50 -24.71
CA ASP A 251 -18.22 2.02 -26.07
C ASP A 251 -18.84 0.65 -26.38
N GLY A 252 -19.77 0.17 -25.56
CA GLY A 252 -20.46 -1.11 -25.73
C GLY A 252 -19.62 -2.33 -25.32
N VAL A 253 -18.41 -2.12 -24.80
CA VAL A 253 -17.58 -3.17 -24.18
C VAL A 253 -17.96 -3.32 -22.71
N SER A 254 -18.10 -4.55 -22.21
CA SER A 254 -18.40 -4.76 -20.80
C SER A 254 -17.24 -4.32 -19.89
N LYS A 255 -17.54 -3.87 -18.67
CA LYS A 255 -16.50 -3.54 -17.67
C LYS A 255 -15.63 -4.76 -17.36
N GLY A 256 -16.18 -5.97 -17.35
CA GLY A 256 -15.44 -7.21 -17.16
C GLY A 256 -14.41 -7.45 -18.26
N GLU A 257 -14.78 -7.26 -19.51
CA GLU A 257 -13.86 -7.35 -20.64
C GLU A 257 -12.78 -6.27 -20.59
N MET A 258 -13.15 -5.01 -20.28
CA MET A 258 -12.17 -3.94 -20.06
C MET A 258 -11.17 -4.30 -18.97
N SER A 259 -11.64 -4.83 -17.85
CA SER A 259 -10.79 -5.27 -16.74
C SER A 259 -9.80 -6.38 -17.14
N ARG A 260 -10.27 -7.40 -17.84
CA ARG A 260 -9.41 -8.50 -18.33
C ARG A 260 -8.34 -8.00 -19.29
N ARG A 261 -8.70 -7.14 -20.26
CA ARG A 261 -7.74 -6.53 -21.21
C ARG A 261 -6.69 -5.70 -20.48
N ALA A 262 -7.12 -4.80 -19.60
CA ALA A 262 -6.21 -3.96 -18.82
C ALA A 262 -5.28 -4.78 -17.92
N SER A 263 -5.79 -5.85 -17.31
CA SER A 263 -4.97 -6.77 -16.51
C SER A 263 -3.90 -7.47 -17.34
N ALA A 264 -4.28 -8.01 -18.49
CA ALA A 264 -3.35 -8.70 -19.39
C ALA A 264 -2.25 -7.76 -19.93
N GLU A 265 -2.61 -6.52 -20.26
CA GLU A 265 -1.62 -5.50 -20.66
C GLU A 265 -0.64 -5.15 -19.53
N LEU A 266 -1.13 -5.06 -18.29
CA LEU A 266 -0.28 -4.79 -17.13
C LEU A 266 0.69 -5.95 -16.88
N GLU A 267 0.20 -7.18 -16.88
CA GLU A 267 1.01 -8.39 -16.72
C GLU A 267 2.09 -8.51 -17.82
N ALA A 268 1.73 -8.20 -19.07
CA ALA A 268 2.68 -8.19 -20.18
C ALA A 268 3.77 -7.11 -20.01
N ARG A 269 3.41 -5.92 -19.55
CA ARG A 269 4.37 -4.84 -19.25
C ARG A 269 5.30 -5.20 -18.10
N GLU A 270 4.78 -5.75 -17.01
CA GLU A 270 5.57 -6.20 -15.86
C GLU A 270 6.55 -7.32 -16.25
N ALA A 271 6.09 -8.29 -17.04
CA ALA A 271 6.96 -9.35 -17.57
C ALA A 271 8.07 -8.81 -18.46
N SER A 272 7.79 -7.82 -19.32
CA SER A 272 8.77 -7.15 -20.18
C SER A 272 9.82 -6.41 -19.33
N GLN A 273 9.37 -5.62 -18.36
CA GLN A 273 10.27 -4.86 -17.46
C GLN A 273 11.15 -5.79 -16.61
N ALA A 274 10.60 -6.89 -16.11
CA ALA A 274 11.37 -7.91 -15.39
C ALA A 274 12.45 -8.54 -16.27
N SER A 275 12.12 -8.85 -17.54
CA SER A 275 13.06 -9.38 -18.53
C SER A 275 14.18 -8.39 -18.82
N GLU A 276 13.87 -7.12 -19.06
CA GLU A 276 14.86 -6.07 -19.30
C GLU A 276 15.77 -5.86 -18.09
N SER A 277 15.21 -5.85 -16.89
CA SER A 277 15.97 -5.72 -15.65
C SER A 277 16.93 -6.89 -15.47
N HIS A 278 16.48 -8.11 -15.76
CA HIS A 278 17.31 -9.30 -15.71
C HIS A 278 18.46 -9.25 -16.73
N GLN A 279 18.17 -8.79 -17.95
CA GLN A 279 19.20 -8.59 -18.99
C GLN A 279 20.23 -7.53 -18.58
N ARG A 280 19.81 -6.39 -18.01
CA ARG A 280 20.71 -5.35 -17.51
C ARG A 280 21.64 -5.88 -16.41
N VAL A 281 21.11 -6.64 -15.46
CA VAL A 281 21.90 -7.27 -14.39
C VAL A 281 22.90 -8.27 -14.96
N GLN A 282 22.53 -9.08 -15.95
CA GLN A 282 23.44 -10.01 -16.62
C GLN A 282 24.53 -9.28 -17.39
N GLN A 283 24.19 -8.21 -18.14
CA GLN A 283 25.18 -7.39 -18.84
C GLN A 283 26.19 -6.75 -17.88
N GLN A 284 25.71 -6.19 -16.74
CA GLN A 284 26.60 -5.63 -15.71
C GLN A 284 27.53 -6.69 -15.10
N ARG A 285 27.03 -7.92 -14.84
CA ARG A 285 27.85 -9.04 -14.35
C ARG A 285 28.92 -9.45 -15.37
N THR A 286 28.55 -9.50 -16.64
CA THR A 286 29.47 -9.83 -17.74
C THR A 286 30.55 -8.75 -17.89
N LEU A 287 30.18 -7.49 -17.90
CA LEU A 287 31.11 -6.35 -17.95
C LEU A 287 32.04 -6.34 -16.73
N GLY A 288 31.50 -6.55 -15.54
CA GLY A 288 32.32 -6.66 -14.32
C GLY A 288 33.29 -7.86 -14.33
N ALA A 289 32.92 -8.97 -14.99
CA ALA A 289 33.83 -10.11 -15.19
C ALA A 289 34.93 -9.79 -16.20
N GLN A 290 34.59 -9.08 -17.28
CA GLN A 290 35.60 -8.64 -18.31
C GLN A 290 36.59 -7.63 -17.72
N VAL A 291 36.10 -6.65 -16.94
CA VAL A 291 36.97 -5.68 -16.25
C VAL A 291 37.89 -6.39 -15.24
N ARG A 292 37.40 -7.33 -14.45
CA ARG A 292 38.24 -8.13 -13.53
C ARG A 292 39.29 -8.96 -14.28
N ARG A 293 38.93 -9.49 -15.45
CA ARG A 293 39.87 -10.24 -16.29
C ARG A 293 40.96 -9.32 -16.88
N ALA A 294 40.59 -8.13 -17.35
CA ALA A 294 41.53 -7.12 -17.85
C ALA A 294 42.49 -6.63 -16.75
N VAL A 295 41.97 -6.35 -15.55
CA VAL A 295 42.77 -5.95 -14.38
C VAL A 295 43.75 -7.07 -13.96
N ARG A 296 43.34 -8.35 -14.03
CA ARG A 296 44.28 -9.48 -13.77
C ARG A 296 45.40 -9.59 -14.82
N VAL A 297 45.13 -9.28 -16.08
CA VAL A 297 46.14 -9.29 -17.14
C VAL A 297 47.16 -8.15 -16.96
N VAL A 298 46.68 -6.97 -16.53
CA VAL A 298 47.56 -5.80 -16.27
C VAL A 298 48.32 -5.95 -14.94
N ALA A 299 47.73 -6.67 -13.95
CA ALA A 299 48.37 -6.93 -12.65
C ALA A 299 49.22 -8.19 -12.60
N ALA A 300 49.43 -8.89 -13.73
CA ALA A 300 50.37 -10.03 -13.80
C ALA A 300 51.79 -9.53 -13.44
N PRO A 301 52.43 -10.10 -12.41
CA PRO A 301 53.69 -9.53 -11.91
C PRO A 301 54.78 -9.64 -12.94
N ARG A 302 55.58 -8.57 -13.08
CA ARG A 302 56.86 -8.46 -13.85
C ARG A 302 57.91 -9.51 -13.46
N ARG A 303 57.53 -10.79 -13.38
CA ARG A 303 58.51 -11.90 -13.12
C ARG A 303 59.23 -12.40 -14.37
N LEU A 304 58.88 -11.93 -15.57
CA LEU A 304 59.50 -12.35 -16.82
C LEU A 304 60.67 -11.46 -17.26
N PHE A 305 60.99 -10.36 -16.55
CA PHE A 305 62.12 -9.49 -16.94
C PHE A 305 63.42 -9.71 -16.13
N ARG A 306 63.46 -10.67 -15.18
CA ARG A 306 64.71 -10.97 -14.45
C ARG A 306 65.61 -12.01 -15.11
N GLY A 307 65.20 -12.62 -16.22
CA GLY A 307 66.00 -13.66 -16.93
C GLY A 307 66.92 -13.15 -18.00
N VAL A 308 66.78 -11.91 -18.52
CA VAL A 308 67.52 -11.40 -19.66
C VAL A 308 68.72 -10.54 -19.25
N VAL A 309 68.81 -10.01 -18.07
CA VAL A 309 69.90 -9.12 -17.63
C VAL A 309 71.14 -9.91 -17.10
N ARG A 310 71.07 -11.24 -16.97
CA ARG A 310 72.18 -12.04 -16.42
C ARG A 310 73.07 -12.69 -17.47
N ARG A 311 72.92 -12.44 -18.80
CA ARG A 311 73.71 -13.00 -19.87
C ARG A 311 74.60 -12.01 -20.69
N VAL A 312 74.67 -10.74 -20.26
CA VAL A 312 75.52 -9.73 -20.99
C VAL A 312 76.69 -9.22 -20.15
N ARG A 313 77.10 -9.91 -19.08
CA ARG A 313 78.20 -9.46 -18.23
C ARG A 313 79.34 -10.53 -18.13
N VAL A 314 79.64 -11.23 -19.22
CA VAL A 314 80.92 -12.01 -19.33
C VAL A 314 81.37 -11.92 -20.81
N ARG A 315 81.97 -10.86 -21.22
CA ARG A 315 82.96 -10.78 -22.34
C ARG A 315 83.41 -9.34 -22.54
N VAL A 316 84.17 -8.81 -21.58
CA VAL A 316 85.23 -7.84 -21.89
C VAL A 316 86.31 -8.04 -20.83
N GLY A 317 87.39 -8.68 -21.22
CA GLY A 317 88.51 -8.89 -20.35
C GLY A 317 89.53 -9.70 -21.09
N ARG A 318 90.21 -9.11 -22.10
CA ARG A 318 91.59 -9.11 -22.41
C ARG A 318 91.79 -8.37 -23.70
#